data_f2dffde798f2b0864b56cf0ad51c56ee
#
_entry.id   f2dffde798f2b0864b56cf0ad51c56ee
#
_cell.length_a   1.000
_cell.length_b   1.000
_cell.length_c   1.000
_cell.angle_alpha   90.00
_cell.angle_beta   90.00
_cell.angle_gamma   90.00
#
_symmetry.space_group_name_H-M   'P 1'
#
loop_
_entity.id
_entity.type
_entity.pdbx_description
1 polymer ?
#
loop_
_entity_poly.entity_id
_entity_poly.type
_entity_poly.pdbx_seq_one_letter_code
_entity_poly.pdbx_strand_id
1 'polypeptide(L)'
;MARKAARKVKKAAAKKKPMKKAAKKAAPSKKNAAAKPAPKKSSGKSSREGSNGIINWNFKLLSHHMLDGFGGMGEGMSLQIAPDGRRVMWLAHESAPKNFTAVDVSDPRKPKVICQTDLPASHMRSNSLETCGNIMAVAYQTQKKNLKPAGMELFDISNPEKPRSISFFDCSGEDSRGVHQLWFCDGEYVHMASGSPDWKGTNPLDDQFYRIIDVRNPSKPTEVGRWHMPGTKQGDNTPPPPRHSLDKGYRAHNCNVYPQRPDRCYLAYIDGGMHILDISDKTNPKKISSWTNSPPYTGFMHTIVPLFDRGLMLVTDESTENNAKDWPKLVWVLDARNEENLVPISTCPLPDYKAYAARGRFGAHNIHENVPLPTCWQNDQIVLGTFFNGGLRAYDISNPYQPETVGIFVPPAPPGAPTGTIQLNDVFVDEREVVYTVDRHIGGLYCLEMDF
;
A
#
# COMPACT_ATOMS: atom_id res chain seq x y z
N MET A 1 71.30 11.94 22.08
CA MET A 1 71.91 11.11 23.15
C MET A 1 70.90 10.14 23.71
N ALA A 2 71.28 8.89 23.77
CA ALA A 2 70.46 7.72 24.07
C ALA A 2 70.01 7.60 25.53
N ARG A 3 68.92 6.85 25.79
CA ARG A 3 68.96 5.60 26.55
C ARG A 3 67.63 4.84 26.53
N LYS A 4 67.77 3.57 26.10
CA LYS A 4 66.83 2.47 26.24
C LYS A 4 66.57 2.11 27.70
N ALA A 5 65.34 1.66 28.02
CA ALA A 5 65.12 0.73 29.11
C ALA A 5 64.01 -0.25 28.72
N ALA A 6 64.38 -1.50 28.52
CA ALA A 6 63.51 -2.67 28.34
C ALA A 6 63.01 -3.14 29.71
N ARG A 7 61.70 -3.56 29.79
CA ARG A 7 61.19 -4.28 30.96
C ARG A 7 60.47 -5.57 30.55
N LYS A 8 60.95 -6.63 31.19
CA LYS A 8 60.67 -8.06 31.00
C LYS A 8 59.21 -8.44 31.23
N VAL A 9 58.71 -9.27 30.36
CA VAL A 9 57.44 -10.03 30.48
C VAL A 9 57.67 -11.21 31.43
N LYS A 10 56.86 -11.33 32.49
CA LYS A 10 56.72 -12.58 33.27
C LYS A 10 55.45 -13.29 32.81
N LYS A 11 55.63 -14.51 32.28
CA LYS A 11 54.58 -15.52 32.04
C LYS A 11 54.06 -16.02 33.41
N ALA A 12 52.75 -15.97 33.62
CA ALA A 12 52.09 -16.73 34.66
C ALA A 12 51.18 -17.78 33.99
N ALA A 13 51.41 -19.04 34.27
CA ALA A 13 50.61 -20.16 33.81
C ALA A 13 49.39 -20.32 34.71
N ALA A 14 48.19 -20.28 34.14
CA ALA A 14 46.93 -20.57 34.84
C ALA A 14 46.45 -21.99 34.48
N LYS A 15 46.20 -22.79 35.53
CA LYS A 15 45.73 -24.18 35.51
C LYS A 15 44.30 -24.29 35.01
N LYS A 16 44.07 -25.16 34.03
CA LYS A 16 42.72 -25.56 33.58
C LYS A 16 42.01 -26.41 34.61
N LYS A 17 40.83 -26.01 35.05
CA LYS A 17 39.85 -26.88 35.74
C LYS A 17 38.86 -27.45 34.71
N PRO A 18 38.36 -28.70 34.86
CA PRO A 18 37.50 -29.31 33.89
C PRO A 18 36.06 -28.79 34.03
N MET A 19 35.44 -28.40 32.88
CA MET A 19 34.05 -28.03 32.79
C MET A 19 33.14 -29.27 32.84
N LYS A 20 32.17 -29.26 33.76
CA LYS A 20 31.07 -30.23 33.81
C LYS A 20 30.14 -30.05 32.61
N LYS A 21 29.86 -31.14 31.89
CA LYS A 21 28.84 -31.20 30.82
C LYS A 21 27.46 -30.87 31.41
N ALA A 22 26.86 -29.79 30.96
CA ALA A 22 25.46 -29.53 31.21
C ALA A 22 24.61 -30.27 30.15
N ALA A 23 23.64 -31.04 30.64
CA ALA A 23 22.71 -31.78 29.80
C ALA A 23 21.80 -30.81 29.04
N LYS A 24 21.74 -30.91 27.70
CA LYS A 24 20.79 -30.20 26.83
C LYS A 24 19.38 -30.75 27.12
N LYS A 25 18.50 -29.92 27.70
CA LYS A 25 17.06 -30.16 27.65
C LYS A 25 16.58 -29.96 26.21
N ALA A 26 15.96 -31.00 25.65
CA ALA A 26 15.32 -30.96 24.35
C ALA A 26 14.16 -29.96 24.36
N ALA A 27 14.14 -29.06 23.38
CA ALA A 27 13.01 -28.19 23.10
C ALA A 27 11.83 -29.00 22.52
N PRO A 28 10.57 -28.64 22.82
CA PRO A 28 9.42 -29.36 22.27
C PRO A 28 9.38 -29.19 20.75
N SER A 29 9.18 -30.31 20.04
CA SER A 29 9.03 -30.37 18.59
C SER A 29 7.82 -29.53 18.15
N LYS A 30 8.05 -28.53 17.28
CA LYS A 30 6.99 -27.86 16.52
C LYS A 30 6.26 -28.94 15.70
N LYS A 31 4.97 -29.13 15.96
CA LYS A 31 4.10 -29.91 15.07
C LYS A 31 4.11 -29.21 13.71
N ASN A 32 4.59 -29.92 12.69
CA ASN A 32 4.46 -29.49 11.30
C ASN A 32 2.97 -29.27 11.00
N ALA A 33 2.58 -28.02 10.78
CA ALA A 33 1.35 -27.73 10.06
C ALA A 33 1.54 -28.31 8.66
N ALA A 34 0.68 -29.24 8.26
CA ALA A 34 0.71 -29.81 6.92
C ALA A 34 0.52 -28.67 5.90
N ALA A 35 1.48 -28.48 5.02
CA ALA A 35 1.36 -27.58 3.89
C ALA A 35 0.10 -27.98 3.09
N LYS A 36 -0.78 -27.01 2.83
CA LYS A 36 -1.89 -27.20 1.88
C LYS A 36 -1.29 -27.67 0.54
N PRO A 37 -1.91 -28.62 -0.18
CA PRO A 37 -1.39 -29.06 -1.47
C PRO A 37 -1.33 -27.87 -2.44
N ALA A 38 -0.24 -27.79 -3.20
CA ALA A 38 -0.08 -26.80 -4.27
C ALA A 38 -1.30 -26.86 -5.23
N PRO A 39 -1.74 -25.70 -5.76
CA PRO A 39 -2.87 -25.66 -6.68
C PRO A 39 -2.62 -26.57 -7.87
N LYS A 40 -3.62 -27.39 -8.23
CA LYS A 40 -3.52 -28.27 -9.38
C LYS A 40 -3.36 -27.42 -10.63
N LYS A 41 -2.29 -27.64 -11.42
CA LYS A 41 -2.08 -26.99 -12.71
C LYS A 41 -3.34 -27.15 -13.56
N SER A 42 -4.10 -26.06 -13.71
CA SER A 42 -5.23 -26.03 -14.64
C SER A 42 -4.65 -25.95 -16.05
N SER A 43 -4.89 -26.98 -16.86
CA SER A 43 -4.66 -26.95 -18.29
C SER A 43 -5.41 -25.78 -18.91
N GLY A 44 -4.68 -24.85 -19.58
CA GLY A 44 -5.17 -23.59 -20.09
C GLY A 44 -6.57 -23.64 -20.70
N LYS A 45 -7.55 -23.14 -19.97
CA LYS A 45 -8.85 -22.77 -20.52
C LYS A 45 -8.83 -21.27 -20.76
N SER A 46 -8.97 -20.89 -22.02
CA SER A 46 -9.15 -19.49 -22.44
C SER A 46 -10.16 -18.77 -21.55
N SER A 47 -9.85 -17.50 -21.18
CA SER A 47 -10.79 -16.56 -20.57
C SER A 47 -12.16 -16.68 -21.23
N ARG A 48 -13.18 -17.09 -20.48
CA ARG A 48 -14.55 -17.15 -21.00
C ARG A 48 -15.19 -15.78 -20.77
N GLU A 49 -15.51 -15.11 -21.87
CA GLU A 49 -16.45 -14.00 -21.84
C GLU A 49 -17.80 -14.54 -21.34
N GLY A 50 -18.23 -14.08 -20.16
CA GLY A 50 -19.53 -14.44 -19.60
C GLY A 50 -20.67 -13.80 -20.40
N SER A 51 -21.89 -14.31 -20.28
CA SER A 51 -23.10 -13.81 -20.95
C SER A 51 -23.39 -12.32 -20.73
N ASN A 52 -22.68 -11.65 -19.82
CA ASN A 52 -22.85 -10.24 -19.42
C ASN A 52 -21.65 -9.34 -19.77
N GLY A 53 -20.75 -9.76 -20.68
CA GLY A 53 -19.52 -9.00 -21.02
C GLY A 53 -18.44 -9.02 -19.95
N ILE A 54 -18.59 -9.84 -18.91
CA ILE A 54 -17.57 -10.03 -17.86
C ILE A 54 -16.51 -11.00 -18.38
N ILE A 55 -15.24 -10.59 -18.35
CA ILE A 55 -14.12 -11.52 -18.51
C ILE A 55 -13.79 -12.06 -17.13
N ASN A 56 -13.96 -13.35 -16.94
CA ASN A 56 -13.77 -14.00 -15.64
C ASN A 56 -13.05 -15.33 -15.79
N TRP A 57 -11.98 -15.52 -15.02
CA TRP A 57 -11.27 -16.79 -14.90
C TRP A 57 -10.81 -16.96 -13.46
N ASN A 58 -11.23 -18.08 -12.85
CA ASN A 58 -10.93 -18.44 -11.48
C ASN A 58 -11.34 -17.40 -10.41
N PHE A 59 -12.33 -16.56 -10.74
CA PHE A 59 -13.06 -15.75 -9.76
C PHE A 59 -14.56 -16.01 -9.95
N LYS A 60 -15.29 -15.95 -8.85
CA LYS A 60 -16.75 -16.00 -8.86
C LYS A 60 -17.30 -14.70 -8.32
N LEU A 61 -18.06 -13.97 -9.12
CA LEU A 61 -18.76 -12.77 -8.67
C LEU A 61 -19.84 -13.15 -7.65
N LEU A 62 -19.69 -12.70 -6.42
CA LEU A 62 -20.67 -12.86 -5.34
C LEU A 62 -21.74 -11.78 -5.40
N SER A 63 -21.29 -10.52 -5.56
CA SER A 63 -22.19 -9.36 -5.66
C SER A 63 -21.48 -8.16 -6.29
N HIS A 64 -22.31 -7.21 -6.73
CA HIS A 64 -21.89 -5.89 -7.19
C HIS A 64 -22.83 -4.84 -6.60
N HIS A 65 -22.30 -3.77 -6.02
CA HIS A 65 -23.05 -2.69 -5.41
C HIS A 65 -22.58 -1.32 -5.89
N MET A 66 -23.48 -0.53 -6.45
CA MET A 66 -23.19 0.82 -7.00
C MET A 66 -23.03 1.90 -5.93
N LEU A 67 -22.99 1.55 -4.65
CA LEU A 67 -22.82 2.48 -3.52
C LEU A 67 -23.86 3.63 -3.54
N ASP A 68 -25.12 3.27 -3.73
CA ASP A 68 -26.26 4.21 -3.81
C ASP A 68 -26.11 5.31 -4.89
N GLY A 69 -25.50 4.93 -6.02
CA GLY A 69 -25.27 5.82 -7.16
C GLY A 69 -24.02 6.68 -7.04
N PHE A 70 -23.20 6.45 -6.01
CA PHE A 70 -21.92 7.13 -5.84
C PHE A 70 -20.77 6.11 -5.74
N GLY A 71 -20.05 5.92 -6.83
CA GLY A 71 -19.05 4.87 -6.97
C GLY A 71 -17.60 5.34 -7.09
N GLY A 72 -17.31 6.64 -7.14
CA GLY A 72 -15.92 7.12 -7.27
C GLY A 72 -15.11 6.80 -6.01
N MET A 73 -14.11 5.92 -6.15
CA MET A 73 -13.32 5.41 -5.03
C MET A 73 -11.91 5.97 -5.02
N GLY A 74 -11.39 6.24 -3.79
CA GLY A 74 -9.99 6.52 -3.52
C GLY A 74 -9.14 5.25 -3.45
N GLU A 75 -8.04 5.32 -2.75
CA GLU A 75 -7.04 4.25 -2.55
C GLU A 75 -7.07 3.74 -1.11
N GLY A 76 -8.23 3.75 -0.47
CA GLY A 76 -8.40 3.32 0.91
C GLY A 76 -9.55 2.34 1.04
N MET A 77 -9.23 1.10 1.39
CA MET A 77 -10.17 0.02 1.69
C MET A 77 -9.73 -0.65 2.98
N SER A 78 -10.50 -0.50 4.05
CA SER A 78 -10.16 -1.09 5.34
C SER A 78 -11.37 -1.77 5.97
N LEU A 79 -11.17 -3.00 6.51
CA LEU A 79 -12.25 -3.81 7.07
C LEU A 79 -12.20 -3.82 8.59
N GLN A 80 -13.24 -3.30 9.21
CA GLN A 80 -13.47 -3.32 10.65
C GLN A 80 -14.41 -4.46 11.05
N ILE A 81 -14.13 -5.13 12.18
CA ILE A 81 -15.16 -5.83 12.93
C ILE A 81 -15.73 -4.84 13.94
N ALA A 82 -16.95 -4.38 13.70
CA ALA A 82 -17.63 -3.43 14.56
C ALA A 82 -17.98 -4.08 15.94
N PRO A 83 -18.21 -3.30 17.01
CA PRO A 83 -18.55 -3.84 18.35
C PRO A 83 -19.81 -4.70 18.38
N ASP A 84 -20.72 -4.54 17.44
CA ASP A 84 -21.94 -5.36 17.28
C ASP A 84 -21.68 -6.65 16.45
N GLY A 85 -20.44 -6.88 16.03
CA GLY A 85 -20.02 -8.07 15.28
C GLY A 85 -20.19 -7.95 13.76
N ARG A 86 -20.74 -6.85 13.24
CA ARG A 86 -20.80 -6.61 11.78
C ARG A 86 -19.41 -6.43 11.20
N ARG A 87 -19.27 -6.87 9.97
CA ARG A 87 -18.09 -6.64 9.15
C ARG A 87 -18.32 -5.42 8.28
N VAL A 88 -17.61 -4.35 8.54
CA VAL A 88 -17.81 -3.06 7.89
C VAL A 88 -16.60 -2.74 7.03
N MET A 89 -16.80 -2.70 5.72
CA MET A 89 -15.81 -2.20 4.76
C MET A 89 -15.93 -0.68 4.68
N TRP A 90 -14.86 0.00 5.03
CA TRP A 90 -14.72 1.43 4.89
C TRP A 90 -14.02 1.75 3.57
N LEU A 91 -14.60 2.66 2.79
CA LEU A 91 -14.16 3.00 1.45
C LEU A 91 -13.92 4.51 1.34
N ALA A 92 -12.73 4.91 0.93
CA ALA A 92 -12.38 6.29 0.62
C ALA A 92 -12.93 6.73 -0.75
N HIS A 93 -13.04 8.05 -0.97
CA HIS A 93 -13.56 8.61 -2.23
C HIS A 93 -12.55 9.53 -2.93
N GLU A 94 -12.40 9.34 -4.24
CA GLU A 94 -11.47 10.08 -5.08
C GLU A 94 -11.89 11.53 -5.35
N SER A 95 -13.17 11.87 -5.10
CA SER A 95 -13.72 13.21 -5.37
C SER A 95 -14.96 13.52 -4.54
N ALA A 96 -15.22 14.83 -4.37
CA ALA A 96 -16.46 15.32 -3.80
C ALA A 96 -17.71 14.80 -4.59
N PRO A 97 -18.87 14.70 -3.94
CA PRO A 97 -19.19 15.25 -2.62
C PRO A 97 -18.92 14.33 -1.44
N LYS A 98 -18.72 13.03 -1.66
CA LYS A 98 -18.61 12.05 -0.57
C LYS A 98 -17.23 11.98 0.03
N ASN A 99 -17.20 11.82 1.36
CA ASN A 99 -15.98 11.63 2.14
C ASN A 99 -15.58 10.16 2.18
N PHE A 100 -16.39 9.33 2.81
CA PHE A 100 -16.21 7.89 2.85
C PHE A 100 -17.56 7.18 2.91
N THR A 101 -17.54 5.89 2.59
CA THR A 101 -18.70 5.00 2.65
C THR A 101 -18.39 3.82 3.55
N ALA A 102 -19.32 3.52 4.48
CA ALA A 102 -19.31 2.29 5.26
C ALA A 102 -20.31 1.30 4.65
N VAL A 103 -19.83 0.09 4.36
CA VAL A 103 -20.63 -0.99 3.78
C VAL A 103 -20.63 -2.19 4.70
N ASP A 104 -21.78 -2.66 5.15
CA ASP A 104 -21.91 -3.95 5.82
C ASP A 104 -21.69 -5.06 4.80
N VAL A 105 -20.61 -5.80 4.97
CA VAL A 105 -20.19 -6.94 4.16
C VAL A 105 -20.18 -8.26 4.94
N SER A 106 -20.96 -8.33 6.04
CA SER A 106 -21.12 -9.55 6.83
C SER A 106 -21.56 -10.73 5.95
N ASP A 107 -22.51 -10.48 5.04
CA ASP A 107 -22.81 -11.34 3.89
C ASP A 107 -22.30 -10.69 2.60
N PRO A 108 -21.17 -11.12 2.03
CA PRO A 108 -20.61 -10.50 0.83
C PRO A 108 -21.49 -10.69 -0.43
N ARG A 109 -22.52 -11.52 -0.36
CA ARG A 109 -23.54 -11.66 -1.43
C ARG A 109 -24.60 -10.58 -1.38
N LYS A 110 -24.70 -9.85 -0.27
CA LYS A 110 -25.71 -8.81 -0.01
C LYS A 110 -25.11 -7.61 0.71
N PRO A 111 -24.06 -6.97 0.15
CA PRO A 111 -23.46 -5.80 0.74
C PRO A 111 -24.52 -4.68 0.90
N LYS A 112 -24.43 -3.94 1.99
CA LYS A 112 -25.38 -2.88 2.29
C LYS A 112 -24.65 -1.63 2.75
N VAL A 113 -24.88 -0.52 2.07
CA VAL A 113 -24.44 0.81 2.55
C VAL A 113 -25.15 1.14 3.85
N ILE A 114 -24.38 1.46 4.89
CA ILE A 114 -24.90 1.82 6.21
C ILE A 114 -24.59 3.26 6.59
N CYS A 115 -23.55 3.85 6.01
CA CYS A 115 -23.22 5.26 6.21
C CYS A 115 -22.48 5.80 4.99
N GLN A 116 -22.81 7.03 4.57
CA GLN A 116 -22.02 7.86 3.67
C GLN A 116 -21.97 9.27 4.23
N THR A 117 -20.78 9.83 4.35
CA THR A 117 -20.60 11.20 4.82
C THR A 117 -20.16 12.11 3.68
N ASP A 118 -20.41 13.42 3.83
CA ASP A 118 -19.96 14.41 2.86
C ASP A 118 -18.60 14.97 3.23
N LEU A 119 -17.79 15.33 2.21
CA LEU A 119 -16.52 16.01 2.41
C LEU A 119 -16.73 17.39 3.03
N PRO A 120 -15.79 17.83 3.91
CA PRO A 120 -15.84 19.18 4.49
C PRO A 120 -15.80 20.31 3.45
N ALA A 121 -15.22 20.05 2.26
CA ALA A 121 -15.14 21.02 1.18
C ALA A 121 -15.07 20.34 -0.20
N SER A 122 -15.66 21.00 -1.22
CA SER A 122 -15.74 20.47 -2.59
C SER A 122 -14.42 20.41 -3.35
N HIS A 123 -13.38 21.09 -2.85
CA HIS A 123 -12.05 21.13 -3.47
C HIS A 123 -11.08 20.06 -2.93
N MET A 124 -11.59 19.13 -2.14
CA MET A 124 -10.79 18.06 -1.53
C MET A 124 -11.37 16.68 -1.86
N ARG A 125 -10.61 15.65 -1.52
CA ARG A 125 -10.96 14.24 -1.58
C ARG A 125 -10.41 13.53 -0.35
N SER A 126 -11.05 12.45 0.06
CA SER A 126 -10.53 11.51 1.05
C SER A 126 -9.81 10.39 0.30
N ASN A 127 -8.58 10.62 -0.12
CA ASN A 127 -7.90 9.70 -1.03
C ASN A 127 -7.59 8.34 -0.41
N SER A 128 -7.29 8.31 0.88
CA SER A 128 -6.91 7.10 1.61
C SER A 128 -7.54 7.09 3.00
N LEU A 129 -7.80 5.90 3.52
CA LEU A 129 -8.21 5.68 4.90
C LEU A 129 -7.71 4.33 5.41
N GLU A 130 -7.51 4.23 6.72
CA GLU A 130 -7.19 2.99 7.42
C GLU A 130 -7.89 2.92 8.76
N THR A 131 -8.25 1.69 9.19
CA THR A 131 -8.87 1.45 10.49
C THR A 131 -7.96 0.61 11.39
N CYS A 132 -7.89 0.98 12.67
CA CYS A 132 -7.31 0.17 13.71
C CYS A 132 -8.27 0.10 14.90
N GLY A 133 -8.89 -1.06 15.12
CA GLY A 133 -9.96 -1.20 16.10
C GLY A 133 -11.14 -0.28 15.80
N ASN A 134 -11.45 0.63 16.72
CA ASN A 134 -12.54 1.60 16.58
C ASN A 134 -12.08 3.01 16.20
N ILE A 135 -10.84 3.16 15.75
CA ILE A 135 -10.32 4.42 15.23
C ILE A 135 -10.10 4.28 13.73
N MET A 136 -10.51 5.29 12.97
CA MET A 136 -10.21 5.41 11.55
C MET A 136 -9.44 6.70 11.29
N ALA A 137 -8.35 6.60 10.54
CA ALA A 137 -7.62 7.74 10.01
C ALA A 137 -8.04 7.97 8.56
N VAL A 138 -8.35 9.21 8.19
CA VAL A 138 -8.76 9.62 6.85
C VAL A 138 -7.82 10.67 6.31
N ALA A 139 -7.27 10.44 5.11
CA ALA A 139 -6.38 11.36 4.42
C ALA A 139 -7.17 12.35 3.57
N TYR A 140 -7.00 13.64 3.81
CA TYR A 140 -7.59 14.68 2.98
C TYR A 140 -6.53 15.36 2.11
N GLN A 141 -6.73 15.24 0.80
CA GLN A 141 -5.91 15.91 -0.20
C GLN A 141 -6.75 16.92 -0.99
N THR A 142 -6.20 18.12 -1.19
CA THR A 142 -6.83 19.14 -2.01
C THR A 142 -6.41 19.04 -3.47
N GLN A 143 -7.26 19.52 -4.38
CA GLN A 143 -7.02 19.51 -5.83
C GLN A 143 -5.83 20.40 -6.22
N LYS A 144 -5.57 21.47 -5.46
CA LYS A 144 -4.49 22.42 -5.69
C LYS A 144 -3.81 22.74 -4.36
N LYS A 145 -2.56 23.20 -4.46
CA LYS A 145 -1.81 23.73 -3.32
C LYS A 145 -2.52 24.93 -2.70
N ASN A 146 -2.18 25.21 -1.45
CA ASN A 146 -2.67 26.37 -0.68
C ASN A 146 -4.19 26.41 -0.48
N LEU A 147 -4.88 25.29 -0.53
CA LEU A 147 -6.30 25.19 -0.17
C LEU A 147 -6.46 24.62 1.23
N LYS A 148 -7.54 25.02 1.93
CA LYS A 148 -7.89 24.59 3.27
C LYS A 148 -9.36 24.14 3.34
N PRO A 149 -9.68 23.13 4.17
CA PRO A 149 -8.76 22.31 4.98
C PRO A 149 -7.99 21.31 4.12
N ALA A 150 -6.82 20.86 4.61
CA ALA A 150 -6.03 19.78 4.03
C ALA A 150 -5.21 19.11 5.15
N GLY A 151 -5.34 17.79 5.33
CA GLY A 151 -4.70 17.13 6.47
C GLY A 151 -5.17 15.70 6.69
N MET A 152 -5.14 15.27 7.93
CA MET A 152 -5.63 13.97 8.38
C MET A 152 -6.68 14.17 9.47
N GLU A 153 -7.77 13.42 9.41
CA GLU A 153 -8.79 13.41 10.45
C GLU A 153 -8.91 12.03 11.08
N LEU A 154 -9.01 12.00 12.40
CA LEU A 154 -9.27 10.78 13.16
C LEU A 154 -10.75 10.72 13.54
N PHE A 155 -11.34 9.55 13.32
CA PHE A 155 -12.73 9.26 13.64
C PHE A 155 -12.85 8.13 14.65
N ASP A 156 -13.81 8.27 15.57
CA ASP A 156 -14.38 7.16 16.35
C ASP A 156 -15.45 6.47 15.51
N ILE A 157 -15.20 5.22 15.17
CA ILE A 157 -16.07 4.36 14.37
C ILE A 157 -16.66 3.20 15.21
N SER A 158 -16.71 3.35 16.53
CA SER A 158 -17.37 2.37 17.42
C SER A 158 -18.85 2.17 17.07
N ASN A 159 -19.48 3.20 16.52
CA ASN A 159 -20.79 3.10 15.86
C ASN A 159 -20.62 3.41 14.37
N PRO A 160 -20.56 2.40 13.48
CA PRO A 160 -20.29 2.62 12.07
C PRO A 160 -21.42 3.37 11.32
N GLU A 161 -22.61 3.46 11.89
CA GLU A 161 -23.70 4.28 11.31
C GLU A 161 -23.54 5.77 11.62
N LYS A 162 -22.74 6.10 12.65
CA LYS A 162 -22.56 7.47 13.13
C LYS A 162 -21.08 7.71 13.50
N PRO A 163 -20.17 7.67 12.54
CA PRO A 163 -18.76 7.97 12.79
C PRO A 163 -18.64 9.41 13.34
N ARG A 164 -17.77 9.58 14.34
CA ARG A 164 -17.58 10.88 15.01
C ARG A 164 -16.15 11.35 14.85
N SER A 165 -15.98 12.58 14.39
CA SER A 165 -14.68 13.23 14.38
C SER A 165 -14.11 13.33 15.80
N ILE A 166 -12.84 12.96 15.95
CA ILE A 166 -12.08 13.09 17.21
C ILE A 166 -11.17 14.31 17.13
N SER A 167 -10.39 14.41 16.04
CA SER A 167 -9.42 15.49 15.84
C SER A 167 -9.04 15.62 14.37
N PHE A 168 -8.56 16.81 14.01
CA PHE A 168 -8.00 17.11 12.70
C PHE A 168 -6.55 17.55 12.84
N PHE A 169 -5.64 16.89 12.11
CA PHE A 169 -4.22 17.25 12.02
C PHE A 169 -3.99 18.04 10.72
N ASP A 170 -3.81 19.35 10.85
CA ASP A 170 -3.67 20.27 9.72
C ASP A 170 -2.31 20.10 9.02
N CYS A 171 -2.35 19.84 7.72
CA CYS A 171 -1.20 19.78 6.82
C CYS A 171 -1.25 20.88 5.75
N SER A 172 -2.17 21.85 5.87
CA SER A 172 -2.31 22.94 4.91
C SER A 172 -1.05 23.80 4.85
N GLY A 173 -0.69 24.30 3.69
CA GLY A 173 0.47 25.15 3.49
C GLY A 173 0.54 25.70 2.06
N GLU A 174 1.39 26.69 1.80
CA GLU A 174 1.56 27.33 0.48
C GLU A 174 1.88 26.28 -0.60
N ASP A 175 2.78 25.33 -0.31
CA ASP A 175 3.18 24.27 -1.22
C ASP A 175 2.54 22.90 -0.91
N SER A 176 1.60 22.85 0.03
CA SER A 176 0.94 21.62 0.45
C SER A 176 -0.43 21.44 -0.19
N ARG A 177 -0.75 20.19 -0.51
CA ARG A 177 -2.10 19.71 -0.85
C ARG A 177 -2.71 18.85 0.26
N GLY A 178 -2.06 18.72 1.43
CA GLY A 178 -2.50 17.85 2.52
C GLY A 178 -1.92 16.45 2.46
N VAL A 179 -2.71 15.45 2.81
CA VAL A 179 -2.30 14.03 2.90
C VAL A 179 -2.80 13.27 1.66
N HIS A 180 -1.90 12.52 1.02
CA HIS A 180 -2.23 11.69 -0.13
C HIS A 180 -2.51 10.26 0.29
N GLN A 181 -1.60 9.63 1.01
CA GLN A 181 -1.70 8.25 1.45
C GLN A 181 -1.30 8.16 2.93
N LEU A 182 -1.90 7.22 3.65
CA LEU A 182 -1.55 6.93 5.05
C LEU A 182 -1.58 5.43 5.32
N TRP A 183 -0.85 5.03 6.38
CA TRP A 183 -0.80 3.68 6.92
C TRP A 183 -1.00 3.74 8.42
N PHE A 184 -2.01 3.02 8.92
CA PHE A 184 -2.39 3.05 10.33
C PHE A 184 -2.87 1.67 10.78
N CYS A 185 -1.98 0.85 11.35
CA CYS A 185 -2.28 -0.54 11.72
C CYS A 185 -1.98 -0.88 13.18
N ASP A 186 -1.11 -0.12 13.85
CA ASP A 186 -0.68 -0.40 15.23
C ASP A 186 -1.52 0.33 16.30
N GLY A 187 -2.35 1.27 15.91
CA GLY A 187 -3.13 2.12 16.82
C GLY A 187 -2.31 3.21 17.52
N GLU A 188 -1.00 3.32 17.24
CA GLU A 188 -0.10 4.24 17.90
C GLU A 188 0.44 5.33 16.97
N TYR A 189 0.76 4.97 15.72
CA TYR A 189 1.37 5.88 14.75
C TYR A 189 0.67 5.84 13.40
N VAL A 190 0.46 7.01 12.82
CA VAL A 190 0.10 7.14 11.41
C VAL A 190 1.36 7.50 10.63
N HIS A 191 1.71 6.65 9.68
CA HIS A 191 2.76 6.89 8.68
C HIS A 191 2.10 7.46 7.43
N MET A 192 2.51 8.64 6.98
CA MET A 192 1.79 9.30 5.88
C MET A 192 2.69 10.02 4.88
N ALA A 193 2.22 10.07 3.65
CA ALA A 193 2.74 10.90 2.58
C ALA A 193 1.95 12.21 2.53
N SER A 194 2.56 13.31 2.93
CA SER A 194 1.87 14.61 3.02
C SER A 194 2.79 15.79 2.81
N GLY A 195 2.20 16.93 2.47
CA GLY A 195 2.84 18.22 2.63
C GLY A 195 2.79 18.71 4.08
N SER A 196 3.34 19.90 4.32
CA SER A 196 3.26 20.62 5.60
C SER A 196 3.39 22.13 5.40
N PRO A 197 3.01 22.96 6.40
CA PRO A 197 3.11 24.42 6.30
C PRO A 197 4.55 24.93 6.08
N ASP A 198 5.54 24.22 6.58
CA ASP A 198 6.96 24.55 6.51
C ASP A 198 7.72 23.85 5.36
N TRP A 199 6.99 23.16 4.49
CA TRP A 199 7.59 22.47 3.36
C TRP A 199 7.63 23.36 2.12
N LYS A 200 8.78 23.37 1.45
CA LYS A 200 8.94 23.97 0.14
C LYS A 200 9.77 23.05 -0.73
N GLY A 201 9.13 22.49 -1.77
CA GLY A 201 9.80 21.59 -2.72
C GLY A 201 10.77 22.33 -3.64
N THR A 202 11.84 21.66 -4.06
CA THR A 202 12.75 22.17 -5.10
C THR A 202 12.04 22.28 -6.44
N ASN A 203 11.09 21.38 -6.70
CA ASN A 203 10.20 21.41 -7.85
C ASN A 203 8.74 21.47 -7.36
N PRO A 204 7.83 22.16 -8.06
CA PRO A 204 6.41 22.21 -7.70
C PRO A 204 5.72 20.85 -7.60
N LEU A 205 6.23 19.80 -8.25
CA LEU A 205 5.67 18.43 -8.13
C LEU A 205 6.10 17.72 -6.85
N ASP A 206 7.16 18.17 -6.15
CA ASP A 206 7.69 17.55 -4.94
C ASP A 206 6.96 18.08 -3.70
N ASP A 207 5.65 17.92 -3.66
CA ASP A 207 4.77 18.57 -2.70
C ASP A 207 4.40 17.71 -1.49
N GLN A 208 4.96 16.49 -1.39
CA GLN A 208 4.71 15.59 -0.27
C GLN A 208 5.93 14.74 0.08
N PHE A 209 6.07 14.42 1.36
CA PHE A 209 7.17 13.66 1.92
C PHE A 209 6.68 12.75 3.05
N TYR A 210 7.53 11.88 3.57
CA TYR A 210 7.18 10.96 4.63
C TYR A 210 7.13 11.65 5.99
N ARG A 211 6.04 11.41 6.75
CA ARG A 211 5.83 11.92 8.11
C ARG A 211 5.30 10.82 9.02
N ILE A 212 5.67 10.89 10.31
CA ILE A 212 5.21 10.00 11.37
C ILE A 212 4.44 10.84 12.38
N ILE A 213 3.18 10.47 12.62
CA ILE A 213 2.28 11.17 13.54
C ILE A 213 1.95 10.22 14.70
N ASP A 214 2.26 10.64 15.93
CA ASP A 214 1.86 9.96 17.15
C ASP A 214 0.38 10.23 17.41
N VAL A 215 -0.42 9.17 17.44
CA VAL A 215 -1.88 9.20 17.67
C VAL A 215 -2.30 8.37 18.90
N ARG A 216 -1.36 7.99 19.77
CA ARG A 216 -1.67 7.32 21.05
C ARG A 216 -2.65 8.11 21.90
N ASN A 217 -2.62 9.44 21.78
CA ASN A 217 -3.72 10.31 22.19
C ASN A 217 -4.44 10.81 20.94
N PRO A 218 -5.52 10.14 20.47
CA PRO A 218 -6.19 10.50 19.23
C PRO A 218 -6.84 11.89 19.24
N SER A 219 -7.05 12.50 20.43
CA SER A 219 -7.56 13.88 20.54
C SER A 219 -6.47 14.93 20.30
N LYS A 220 -5.19 14.53 20.29
CA LYS A 220 -4.06 15.44 20.13
C LYS A 220 -2.93 14.79 19.32
N PRO A 221 -3.13 14.53 18.02
CA PRO A 221 -2.09 13.98 17.17
C PRO A 221 -0.91 14.94 17.06
N THR A 222 0.33 14.40 17.11
CA THR A 222 1.56 15.19 17.04
C THR A 222 2.57 14.57 16.10
N GLU A 223 3.22 15.39 15.25
CA GLU A 223 4.32 14.91 14.42
C GLU A 223 5.54 14.60 15.29
N VAL A 224 6.12 13.41 15.10
CA VAL A 224 7.31 12.96 15.82
C VAL A 224 8.53 12.81 14.93
N GLY A 225 8.35 12.65 13.63
CA GLY A 225 9.46 12.55 12.70
C GLY A 225 9.05 12.69 11.25
N ARG A 226 10.06 12.91 10.40
CA ARG A 226 9.88 13.07 8.95
C ARG A 226 11.13 12.67 8.18
N TRP A 227 10.93 12.31 6.93
CA TRP A 227 12.02 12.06 5.99
C TRP A 227 11.63 12.51 4.59
N HIS A 228 12.58 13.05 3.84
CA HIS A 228 12.44 13.34 2.41
C HIS A 228 13.69 12.89 1.65
N MET A 229 13.51 12.60 0.38
CA MET A 229 14.62 12.29 -0.50
C MET A 229 15.53 13.53 -0.63
N PRO A 230 16.85 13.42 -0.38
CA PRO A 230 17.77 14.56 -0.53
C PRO A 230 17.69 15.20 -1.92
N GLY A 231 17.68 16.53 -1.98
CA GLY A 231 17.56 17.33 -3.19
C GLY A 231 16.12 17.70 -3.56
N THR A 232 15.10 17.20 -2.84
CA THR A 232 13.70 17.51 -3.12
C THR A 232 13.15 18.69 -2.31
N LYS A 233 13.85 19.12 -1.27
CA LYS A 233 13.50 20.29 -0.45
C LYS A 233 14.38 21.49 -0.79
N GLN A 234 13.80 22.70 -0.83
CA GLN A 234 14.60 23.92 -0.97
C GLN A 234 15.55 24.10 0.21
N GLY A 235 16.80 24.41 -0.10
CA GLY A 235 17.87 24.54 0.88
C GLY A 235 18.63 23.25 1.20
N ASP A 236 18.27 22.11 0.57
CA ASP A 236 19.09 20.89 0.64
C ASP A 236 20.48 21.13 0.04
N ASN A 237 21.51 20.53 0.65
CA ASN A 237 22.88 20.57 0.14
C ASN A 237 23.08 19.63 -1.07
N THR A 238 22.14 18.70 -1.30
CA THR A 238 22.16 17.77 -2.43
C THR A 238 21.50 18.41 -3.63
N PRO A 239 22.08 18.32 -4.84
CA PRO A 239 21.44 18.80 -6.06
C PRO A 239 20.10 18.10 -6.29
N PRO A 240 19.13 18.81 -6.92
CA PRO A 240 17.87 18.16 -7.33
C PRO A 240 18.12 16.97 -8.25
N PRO A 241 17.31 15.90 -8.14
CA PRO A 241 17.42 14.76 -9.05
C PRO A 241 17.03 15.17 -10.49
N PRO A 242 17.57 14.47 -11.52
CA PRO A 242 17.23 14.73 -12.90
C PRO A 242 15.74 14.44 -13.18
N ARG A 243 15.14 15.19 -14.09
CA ARG A 243 13.73 15.08 -14.47
C ARG A 243 13.57 14.47 -15.87
N HIS A 244 12.42 13.86 -16.12
CA HIS A 244 12.03 13.33 -17.43
C HIS A 244 10.65 13.87 -17.85
N SER A 245 10.26 13.62 -19.12
CA SER A 245 9.06 14.26 -19.72
C SER A 245 7.72 13.82 -19.10
N LEU A 246 7.69 12.65 -18.44
CA LEU A 246 6.50 12.12 -17.77
C LEU A 246 6.60 12.21 -16.24
N ASP A 247 7.52 13.03 -15.73
CA ASP A 247 7.74 13.24 -14.30
C ASP A 247 6.44 13.62 -13.55
N LYS A 248 6.16 12.89 -12.48
CA LYS A 248 5.02 13.11 -11.57
C LYS A 248 5.45 13.58 -10.18
N GLY A 249 6.73 13.79 -9.98
CA GLY A 249 7.34 14.29 -8.75
C GLY A 249 8.17 13.27 -8.00
N TYR A 250 9.23 13.77 -7.40
CA TYR A 250 10.00 13.02 -6.39
C TYR A 250 9.33 13.26 -5.05
N ARG A 251 8.33 12.43 -4.73
CA ARG A 251 7.48 12.62 -3.55
C ARG A 251 6.97 11.29 -2.99
N ALA A 252 6.74 11.26 -1.69
CA ALA A 252 6.27 10.06 -0.99
C ALA A 252 4.88 9.63 -1.49
N HIS A 253 4.62 8.31 -1.45
CA HIS A 253 3.34 7.69 -1.73
C HIS A 253 2.99 6.71 -0.60
N ASN A 254 3.00 5.38 -0.79
CA ASN A 254 2.74 4.43 0.29
C ASN A 254 3.89 4.39 1.30
N CYS A 255 3.56 4.26 2.59
CA CYS A 255 4.48 4.36 3.73
C CYS A 255 4.26 3.15 4.66
N ASN A 256 4.48 1.94 4.18
CA ASN A 256 4.08 0.70 4.86
C ASN A 256 5.05 0.31 5.98
N VAL A 257 4.50 -0.01 7.15
CA VAL A 257 5.23 -0.47 8.33
C VAL A 257 4.57 -1.74 8.87
N TYR A 258 5.32 -2.80 9.02
CA TYR A 258 4.81 -4.12 9.41
C TYR A 258 5.32 -4.55 10.78
N PRO A 259 4.54 -5.27 11.58
CA PRO A 259 4.95 -5.70 12.92
C PRO A 259 6.12 -6.68 12.94
N GLN A 260 6.41 -7.36 11.82
CA GLN A 260 7.61 -8.20 11.65
C GLN A 260 8.90 -7.36 11.65
N ARG A 261 8.82 -6.10 11.20
CA ARG A 261 9.90 -5.12 11.17
C ARG A 261 9.38 -3.71 11.53
N PRO A 262 8.99 -3.49 12.81
CA PRO A 262 8.43 -2.20 13.24
C PRO A 262 9.49 -1.07 13.24
N ASP A 263 10.73 -1.44 13.02
CA ASP A 263 11.89 -0.57 12.85
C ASP A 263 12.13 -0.18 11.37
N ARG A 264 11.24 -0.57 10.45
CA ARG A 264 11.36 -0.30 9.01
C ARG A 264 10.11 0.35 8.44
N CYS A 265 10.33 1.34 7.56
CA CYS A 265 9.30 1.84 6.65
C CYS A 265 9.69 1.49 5.21
N TYR A 266 8.77 0.84 4.51
CA TYR A 266 8.87 0.52 3.09
C TYR A 266 8.15 1.62 2.33
N LEU A 267 8.93 2.59 1.86
CA LEU A 267 8.43 3.86 1.33
C LEU A 267 8.51 3.88 -0.18
N ALA A 268 7.36 3.99 -0.85
CA ALA A 268 7.29 4.36 -2.26
C ALA A 268 7.47 5.89 -2.40
N TYR A 269 8.26 6.31 -3.38
CA TYR A 269 8.62 7.72 -3.57
C TYR A 269 8.44 8.16 -5.02
N ILE A 270 7.36 7.72 -5.65
CA ILE A 270 6.95 8.00 -7.03
C ILE A 270 8.15 7.89 -8.00
N ASP A 271 8.62 8.99 -8.59
CA ASP A 271 9.75 8.96 -9.54
C ASP A 271 11.11 8.82 -8.85
N GLY A 272 11.16 8.98 -7.53
CA GLY A 272 12.33 8.70 -6.70
C GLY A 272 12.57 7.22 -6.41
N GLY A 273 11.67 6.33 -6.86
CA GLY A 273 11.77 4.90 -6.64
C GLY A 273 11.22 4.48 -5.27
N MET A 274 11.73 3.37 -4.73
CA MET A 274 11.45 2.90 -3.39
C MET A 274 12.61 3.15 -2.45
N HIS A 275 12.30 3.30 -1.17
CA HIS A 275 13.29 3.42 -0.11
C HIS A 275 12.93 2.50 1.07
N ILE A 276 13.93 1.86 1.66
CA ILE A 276 13.79 1.25 2.98
C ILE A 276 14.40 2.24 3.98
N LEU A 277 13.59 2.63 4.96
CA LEU A 277 14.03 3.54 6.02
C LEU A 277 14.15 2.77 7.34
N ASP A 278 15.21 3.07 8.10
CA ASP A 278 15.32 2.77 9.52
C ASP A 278 14.52 3.82 10.30
N ILE A 279 13.47 3.36 10.99
CA ILE A 279 12.60 4.15 11.86
C ILE A 279 12.66 3.68 13.31
N SER A 280 13.71 2.96 13.70
CA SER A 280 13.93 2.57 15.11
C SER A 280 13.94 3.78 16.03
N ASP A 281 14.53 4.89 15.59
CA ASP A 281 14.33 6.23 16.13
C ASP A 281 13.34 6.99 15.23
N LYS A 282 12.06 7.00 15.63
CA LYS A 282 11.01 7.66 14.88
C LYS A 282 11.23 9.17 14.71
N THR A 283 12.04 9.78 15.57
CA THR A 283 12.34 11.23 15.47
C THR A 283 13.38 11.56 14.40
N ASN A 284 14.10 10.54 13.91
CA ASN A 284 15.20 10.70 12.95
C ASN A 284 15.29 9.54 11.96
N PRO A 285 14.28 9.33 11.10
CA PRO A 285 14.28 8.29 10.09
C PRO A 285 15.50 8.39 9.17
N LYS A 286 16.14 7.24 8.85
CA LYS A 286 17.35 7.18 8.03
C LYS A 286 17.17 6.21 6.86
N LYS A 287 17.64 6.59 5.69
CA LYS A 287 17.64 5.68 4.54
C LYS A 287 18.67 4.56 4.74
N ILE A 288 18.22 3.31 4.57
CA ILE A 288 19.05 2.11 4.48
C ILE A 288 19.43 1.89 3.02
N SER A 289 18.43 1.73 2.15
CA SER A 289 18.63 1.44 0.74
C SER A 289 17.55 2.06 -0.12
N SER A 290 17.73 1.97 -1.42
CA SER A 290 16.73 2.38 -2.40
C SER A 290 16.90 1.58 -3.69
N TRP A 291 15.81 1.41 -4.43
CA TRP A 291 15.80 0.86 -5.77
C TRP A 291 14.87 1.69 -6.66
N THR A 292 15.23 1.85 -7.92
CA THR A 292 14.40 2.55 -8.91
C THR A 292 14.48 1.88 -10.27
N ASN A 293 13.39 1.92 -11.01
CA ASN A 293 13.33 1.51 -12.41
C ASN A 293 13.39 2.70 -13.38
N SER A 294 13.40 3.93 -12.88
CA SER A 294 13.38 5.15 -13.68
C SER A 294 14.74 5.87 -13.66
N PRO A 295 15.36 6.17 -14.82
CA PRO A 295 15.08 5.61 -16.13
C PRO A 295 15.53 4.14 -16.24
N PRO A 296 15.14 3.34 -17.28
CA PRO A 296 14.48 3.78 -18.52
C PRO A 296 12.95 3.77 -18.48
N TYR A 297 12.33 3.23 -17.42
CA TYR A 297 10.87 3.26 -17.27
C TYR A 297 10.39 4.64 -16.80
N THR A 298 9.08 4.88 -16.90
CA THR A 298 8.47 6.16 -16.56
C THR A 298 8.25 6.39 -15.06
N GLY A 299 8.77 5.48 -14.20
CA GLY A 299 8.65 5.61 -12.75
C GLY A 299 7.23 5.43 -12.23
N PHE A 300 6.85 6.28 -11.29
CA PHE A 300 5.64 6.25 -10.48
C PHE A 300 5.54 5.00 -9.62
N MET A 301 6.55 4.80 -8.77
CA MET A 301 6.53 3.74 -7.78
C MET A 301 5.45 4.01 -6.73
N HIS A 302 4.57 3.03 -6.52
CA HIS A 302 3.31 3.21 -5.82
C HIS A 302 3.25 2.45 -4.50
N THR A 303 3.32 1.13 -4.55
CA THR A 303 3.12 0.24 -3.38
C THR A 303 4.30 -0.70 -3.22
N ILE A 304 4.71 -0.95 -1.96
CA ILE A 304 5.80 -1.87 -1.62
C ILE A 304 5.30 -2.86 -0.56
N VAL A 305 5.32 -4.14 -0.87
CA VAL A 305 4.89 -5.22 0.03
C VAL A 305 6.04 -6.19 0.27
N PRO A 306 6.65 -6.20 1.45
CA PRO A 306 7.63 -7.21 1.82
C PRO A 306 6.96 -8.55 2.10
N LEU A 307 7.56 -9.63 1.60
CA LEU A 307 7.20 -11.02 1.87
C LEU A 307 8.31 -11.63 2.75
N PHE A 308 8.22 -11.35 4.05
CA PHE A 308 9.31 -11.55 5.02
C PHE A 308 9.83 -12.98 5.06
N ASP A 309 8.94 -13.98 5.11
CA ASP A 309 9.30 -15.39 5.23
C ASP A 309 10.03 -15.92 3.99
N ARG A 310 9.91 -15.21 2.88
CA ARG A 310 10.52 -15.57 1.59
C ARG A 310 11.74 -14.70 1.22
N GLY A 311 11.97 -13.61 1.96
CA GLY A 311 13.01 -12.63 1.61
C GLY A 311 12.75 -12.00 0.24
N LEU A 312 11.48 -11.80 -0.12
CA LEU A 312 11.04 -11.17 -1.36
C LEU A 312 10.36 -9.83 -1.06
N MET A 313 10.26 -9.02 -2.10
CA MET A 313 9.54 -7.76 -2.06
C MET A 313 8.78 -7.54 -3.37
N LEU A 314 7.52 -7.16 -3.26
CA LEU A 314 6.70 -6.75 -4.39
C LEU A 314 6.70 -5.22 -4.48
N VAL A 315 6.84 -4.71 -5.69
CA VAL A 315 6.81 -3.27 -5.96
C VAL A 315 5.93 -3.01 -7.16
N THR A 316 5.00 -2.06 -7.05
CA THR A 316 4.14 -1.69 -8.19
C THR A 316 4.47 -0.31 -8.71
N ASP A 317 4.33 -0.15 -10.03
CA ASP A 317 4.23 1.15 -10.67
C ASP A 317 2.76 1.54 -10.85
N GLU A 318 2.40 2.81 -10.84
CA GLU A 318 1.05 3.26 -11.19
C GLU A 318 1.00 3.80 -12.61
N SER A 319 -0.01 3.39 -13.39
CA SER A 319 -0.38 4.07 -14.62
C SER A 319 -1.20 5.33 -14.32
N THR A 320 -0.68 6.49 -14.70
CA THR A 320 -1.32 7.79 -14.48
C THR A 320 -1.86 8.42 -15.75
N GLU A 321 -1.48 7.89 -16.92
CA GLU A 321 -1.85 8.41 -18.23
C GLU A 321 -2.86 7.50 -18.93
N ASN A 322 -3.84 8.11 -19.61
CA ASN A 322 -4.75 7.36 -20.45
C ASN A 322 -4.07 6.81 -21.70
N ASN A 323 -4.61 5.73 -22.24
CA ASN A 323 -4.20 5.11 -23.49
C ASN A 323 -2.74 4.61 -23.45
N ALA A 324 -2.33 4.12 -22.29
CA ALA A 324 -1.00 3.57 -22.03
C ALA A 324 0.17 4.48 -22.48
N LYS A 325 0.02 5.80 -22.37
CA LYS A 325 1.08 6.76 -22.75
C LYS A 325 2.33 6.63 -21.87
N ASP A 326 2.17 6.16 -20.63
CA ASP A 326 3.23 5.95 -19.65
C ASP A 326 3.62 4.47 -19.51
N TRP A 327 3.25 3.63 -20.47
CA TRP A 327 3.60 2.22 -20.51
C TRP A 327 5.12 1.97 -20.59
N PRO A 328 5.65 0.88 -19.99
CA PRO A 328 4.96 -0.11 -19.17
C PRO A 328 4.87 0.30 -17.69
N LYS A 329 3.85 -0.26 -17.00
CA LYS A 329 3.65 -0.16 -15.57
C LYS A 329 3.47 -1.57 -15.01
N LEU A 330 4.35 -1.96 -14.08
CA LEU A 330 4.63 -3.36 -13.77
C LEU A 330 4.36 -3.67 -12.29
N VAL A 331 4.21 -4.95 -12.00
CA VAL A 331 4.38 -5.50 -10.65
C VAL A 331 5.72 -6.22 -10.64
N TRP A 332 6.67 -5.69 -9.93
CA TRP A 332 8.04 -6.20 -9.81
C TRP A 332 8.16 -7.18 -8.65
N VAL A 333 8.98 -8.20 -8.83
CA VAL A 333 9.41 -9.11 -7.77
C VAL A 333 10.91 -8.92 -7.55
N LEU A 334 11.29 -8.52 -6.34
CA LEU A 334 12.67 -8.31 -5.95
C LEU A 334 13.12 -9.37 -4.94
N ASP A 335 14.36 -9.81 -5.05
CA ASP A 335 15.08 -10.49 -3.98
C ASP A 335 15.50 -9.43 -2.95
N ALA A 336 14.98 -9.56 -1.74
CA ALA A 336 15.18 -8.64 -0.61
C ALA A 336 15.84 -9.33 0.59
N ARG A 337 16.48 -10.51 0.41
CA ARG A 337 17.21 -11.20 1.48
C ARG A 337 18.34 -10.37 2.06
N ASN A 338 18.86 -9.44 1.28
CA ASN A 338 19.74 -8.37 1.74
C ASN A 338 19.04 -7.02 1.51
N GLU A 339 18.52 -6.40 2.58
CA GLU A 339 17.80 -5.13 2.48
C GLU A 339 18.67 -3.95 2.00
N GLU A 340 20.00 -4.06 2.08
CA GLU A 340 20.94 -3.05 1.56
C GLU A 340 21.18 -3.17 0.05
N ASN A 341 20.80 -4.31 -0.57
CA ASN A 341 21.03 -4.58 -1.99
C ASN A 341 19.84 -5.34 -2.61
N LEU A 342 18.81 -4.62 -3.00
CA LEU A 342 17.62 -5.15 -3.61
C LEU A 342 17.86 -5.50 -5.08
N VAL A 343 17.48 -6.71 -5.50
CA VAL A 343 17.71 -7.20 -6.87
C VAL A 343 16.39 -7.58 -7.52
N PRO A 344 15.96 -6.91 -8.62
CA PRO A 344 14.78 -7.34 -9.37
C PRO A 344 15.08 -8.69 -10.04
N ILE A 345 14.19 -9.67 -9.82
CA ILE A 345 14.36 -11.04 -10.35
C ILE A 345 13.32 -11.42 -11.38
N SER A 346 12.14 -10.78 -11.34
CA SER A 346 11.08 -10.99 -12.32
C SER A 346 10.04 -9.88 -12.26
N THR A 347 9.02 -9.99 -13.11
CA THR A 347 7.77 -9.22 -13.04
C THR A 347 6.58 -10.18 -13.18
N CYS A 348 5.43 -9.80 -12.59
CA CYS A 348 4.19 -10.51 -12.84
C CYS A 348 3.77 -10.37 -14.31
N PRO A 349 3.12 -11.40 -14.92
CA PRO A 349 2.63 -11.34 -16.28
C PRO A 349 1.69 -10.17 -16.52
N LEU A 350 1.86 -9.48 -17.64
CA LEU A 350 1.06 -8.32 -18.00
C LEU A 350 -0.25 -8.74 -18.70
N PRO A 351 -1.35 -7.99 -18.49
CA PRO A 351 -2.54 -8.12 -19.30
C PRO A 351 -2.26 -7.82 -20.78
N ASP A 352 -3.10 -8.35 -21.68
CA ASP A 352 -2.93 -8.14 -23.12
C ASP A 352 -3.02 -6.64 -23.48
N TYR A 353 -1.90 -6.06 -23.90
CA TYR A 353 -1.81 -4.67 -24.32
C TYR A 353 -2.83 -4.31 -25.40
N LYS A 354 -3.02 -5.17 -26.42
CA LYS A 354 -3.93 -4.90 -27.54
C LYS A 354 -5.38 -4.84 -27.11
N ALA A 355 -5.76 -5.62 -26.09
CA ALA A 355 -7.12 -5.65 -25.58
C ALA A 355 -7.47 -4.41 -24.74
N TYR A 356 -6.51 -3.85 -24.01
CA TYR A 356 -6.82 -2.89 -22.93
C TYR A 356 -6.19 -1.49 -23.08
N ALA A 357 -5.11 -1.34 -23.86
CA ALA A 357 -4.34 -0.08 -23.90
C ALA A 357 -5.03 1.09 -24.62
N ALA A 358 -6.09 0.83 -25.38
CA ALA A 358 -6.69 1.84 -26.26
C ALA A 358 -7.56 2.88 -25.54
N ARG A 359 -7.97 2.64 -24.29
CA ARG A 359 -8.88 3.52 -23.54
C ARG A 359 -8.56 3.51 -22.06
N GLY A 360 -8.73 4.67 -21.41
CA GLY A 360 -8.50 4.82 -19.97
C GLY A 360 -7.07 4.56 -19.56
N ARG A 361 -6.81 4.44 -18.25
CA ARG A 361 -5.52 4.03 -17.72
C ARG A 361 -5.34 2.52 -17.92
N PHE A 362 -4.12 2.12 -18.23
CA PHE A 362 -3.74 0.73 -18.39
C PHE A 362 -2.32 0.50 -17.87
N GLY A 363 -2.19 -0.30 -16.83
CA GLY A 363 -0.97 -0.60 -16.10
C GLY A 363 -1.29 -1.02 -14.69
N ALA A 364 -0.29 -1.47 -13.95
CA ALA A 364 -0.43 -1.82 -12.55
C ALA A 364 -0.86 -0.59 -11.72
N HIS A 365 -1.45 -0.87 -10.55
CA HIS A 365 -1.79 0.10 -9.53
C HIS A 365 -1.65 -0.54 -8.14
N ASN A 366 -2.76 -0.63 -7.37
CA ASN A 366 -2.75 -1.26 -6.06
C ASN A 366 -2.61 -2.77 -6.13
N ILE A 367 -1.93 -3.34 -5.15
CA ILE A 367 -1.92 -4.77 -4.85
C ILE A 367 -2.47 -4.97 -3.44
N HIS A 368 -2.95 -6.17 -3.15
CA HIS A 368 -3.31 -6.54 -1.79
C HIS A 368 -2.06 -6.50 -0.90
N GLU A 369 -2.08 -5.61 0.11
CA GLU A 369 -0.86 -5.20 0.82
C GLU A 369 -0.50 -6.06 2.04
N ASN A 370 -1.23 -7.18 2.30
CA ASN A 370 -1.04 -7.94 3.52
C ASN A 370 -1.09 -7.05 4.79
N VAL A 371 -2.03 -6.10 4.83
CA VAL A 371 -2.20 -5.18 5.95
C VAL A 371 -2.23 -5.98 7.26
N PRO A 372 -1.45 -5.62 8.30
CA PRO A 372 -1.32 -6.45 9.49
C PRO A 372 -2.53 -6.31 10.45
N LEU A 373 -3.72 -6.48 9.92
CA LEU A 373 -4.98 -6.50 10.65
C LEU A 373 -5.55 -7.93 10.70
N PRO A 374 -6.24 -8.31 11.79
CA PRO A 374 -6.83 -9.65 11.90
C PRO A 374 -7.92 -9.94 10.86
N THR A 375 -8.44 -8.90 10.22
CA THR A 375 -9.45 -8.97 9.15
C THR A 375 -8.87 -9.10 7.76
N CYS A 376 -7.55 -9.02 7.61
CA CYS A 376 -6.87 -9.05 6.32
C CYS A 376 -6.25 -10.42 6.06
N TRP A 377 -6.48 -10.97 4.89
CA TRP A 377 -5.83 -12.17 4.41
C TRP A 377 -4.32 -11.97 4.29
N GLN A 378 -3.55 -12.94 4.77
CA GLN A 378 -2.09 -12.92 4.71
C GLN A 378 -1.62 -14.02 3.76
N ASN A 379 -0.92 -13.66 2.70
CA ASN A 379 -0.40 -14.62 1.74
C ASN A 379 0.93 -14.15 1.15
N ASP A 380 1.84 -15.09 0.93
CA ASP A 380 3.17 -14.83 0.35
C ASP A 380 3.39 -15.54 -1.00
N GLN A 381 2.39 -16.28 -1.49
CA GLN A 381 2.46 -17.03 -2.75
C GLN A 381 1.49 -16.53 -3.81
N ILE A 382 0.31 -16.04 -3.40
CA ILE A 382 -0.69 -15.48 -4.29
C ILE A 382 -0.74 -13.97 -4.11
N VAL A 383 -0.61 -13.23 -5.19
CA VAL A 383 -0.65 -11.77 -5.24
C VAL A 383 -1.86 -11.34 -6.06
N LEU A 384 -2.71 -10.48 -5.48
CA LEU A 384 -3.79 -9.84 -6.21
C LEU A 384 -3.43 -8.40 -6.51
N GLY A 385 -3.68 -7.93 -7.73
CA GLY A 385 -3.39 -6.56 -8.13
C GLY A 385 -4.36 -6.04 -9.17
N THR A 386 -4.60 -4.73 -9.14
CA THR A 386 -5.44 -4.02 -10.10
C THR A 386 -4.61 -3.43 -11.23
N PHE A 387 -5.20 -3.42 -12.41
CA PHE A 387 -4.60 -2.90 -13.65
C PHE A 387 -5.55 -1.92 -14.35
N PHE A 388 -6.31 -1.14 -13.59
CA PHE A 388 -7.33 -0.23 -14.11
C PHE A 388 -8.22 -0.90 -15.16
N ASN A 389 -8.08 -0.52 -16.45
CA ASN A 389 -8.82 -1.12 -17.55
C ASN A 389 -8.50 -2.61 -17.76
N GLY A 390 -7.31 -3.06 -17.38
CA GLY A 390 -6.94 -4.48 -17.40
C GLY A 390 -7.63 -5.32 -16.32
N GLY A 391 -8.35 -4.69 -15.39
CA GLY A 391 -9.11 -5.35 -14.33
C GLY A 391 -8.27 -5.84 -13.15
N LEU A 392 -8.83 -6.78 -12.39
CA LEU A 392 -8.15 -7.47 -11.29
C LEU A 392 -7.42 -8.70 -11.82
N ARG A 393 -6.23 -8.93 -11.32
CA ARG A 393 -5.36 -10.07 -11.62
C ARG A 393 -4.94 -10.77 -10.34
N ALA A 394 -4.87 -12.11 -10.41
CA ALA A 394 -4.23 -12.92 -9.39
C ALA A 394 -3.02 -13.64 -10.00
N TYR A 395 -1.92 -13.65 -9.26
CA TYR A 395 -0.66 -14.24 -9.68
C TYR A 395 -0.18 -15.26 -8.67
N ASP A 396 0.25 -16.43 -9.12
CA ASP A 396 1.03 -17.38 -8.35
C ASP A 396 2.53 -17.01 -8.50
N ILE A 397 3.16 -16.63 -7.39
CA ILE A 397 4.57 -16.33 -7.29
C ILE A 397 5.32 -17.38 -6.45
N SER A 398 4.78 -18.61 -6.31
CA SER A 398 5.46 -19.72 -5.62
C SER A 398 6.85 -19.94 -6.20
N ASN A 399 6.98 -19.86 -7.54
CA ASN A 399 8.26 -19.66 -8.20
C ASN A 399 8.46 -18.16 -8.52
N PRO A 400 9.22 -17.42 -7.70
CA PRO A 400 9.35 -15.98 -7.87
C PRO A 400 10.13 -15.56 -9.12
N TYR A 401 10.83 -16.49 -9.76
CA TYR A 401 11.51 -16.25 -11.05
C TYR A 401 10.61 -16.40 -12.26
N GLN A 402 9.44 -17.00 -12.08
CA GLN A 402 8.46 -17.25 -13.15
C GLN A 402 7.04 -17.16 -12.60
N PRO A 403 6.57 -15.94 -12.25
CA PRO A 403 5.20 -15.73 -11.84
C PRO A 403 4.20 -16.18 -12.92
N GLU A 404 3.07 -16.75 -12.51
CA GLU A 404 2.00 -17.19 -13.42
C GLU A 404 0.69 -16.46 -13.10
N THR A 405 -0.09 -16.07 -14.09
CA THR A 405 -1.45 -15.57 -13.87
C THR A 405 -2.35 -16.76 -13.51
N VAL A 406 -3.06 -16.68 -12.38
CA VAL A 406 -3.98 -17.73 -11.90
C VAL A 406 -5.44 -17.26 -11.81
N GLY A 407 -5.70 -15.95 -11.94
CA GLY A 407 -7.06 -15.41 -11.93
C GLY A 407 -7.18 -14.10 -12.68
N ILE A 408 -8.34 -13.86 -13.30
CA ILE A 408 -8.67 -12.65 -14.04
C ILE A 408 -10.12 -12.26 -13.76
N PHE A 409 -10.37 -10.99 -13.44
CA PHE A 409 -11.70 -10.42 -13.37
C PHE A 409 -11.72 -9.04 -13.99
N VAL A 410 -12.48 -8.88 -15.09
CA VAL A 410 -12.67 -7.58 -15.78
C VAL A 410 -14.16 -7.40 -15.99
N PRO A 411 -14.85 -6.62 -15.17
CA PRO A 411 -16.26 -6.31 -15.38
C PRO A 411 -16.44 -5.35 -16.56
N PRO A 412 -17.65 -5.30 -17.16
CA PRO A 412 -17.95 -4.35 -18.22
C PRO A 412 -17.86 -2.91 -17.68
N ALA A 413 -17.64 -1.95 -18.57
CA ALA A 413 -17.72 -0.55 -18.23
C ALA A 413 -19.10 -0.20 -17.66
N PRO A 414 -19.20 0.45 -16.51
CA PRO A 414 -20.48 0.91 -15.99
C PRO A 414 -21.08 1.97 -16.95
N PRO A 415 -22.42 2.05 -17.08
CA PRO A 415 -23.06 3.07 -17.90
C PRO A 415 -22.61 4.49 -17.47
N GLY A 416 -22.14 5.30 -18.41
CA GLY A 416 -21.63 6.65 -18.14
C GLY A 416 -20.17 6.71 -17.65
N ALA A 417 -19.43 5.61 -17.70
CA ALA A 417 -18.00 5.62 -17.36
C ALA A 417 -17.22 6.66 -18.17
N PRO A 418 -16.45 7.57 -17.54
CA PRO A 418 -15.82 8.71 -18.23
C PRO A 418 -14.88 8.30 -19.36
N THR A 419 -14.23 7.13 -19.22
CA THR A 419 -13.30 6.60 -20.23
C THR A 419 -13.95 5.57 -21.15
N GLY A 420 -15.22 5.21 -20.91
CA GLY A 420 -15.91 4.12 -21.61
C GLY A 420 -15.35 2.73 -21.29
N THR A 421 -14.59 2.61 -20.19
CA THR A 421 -14.00 1.36 -19.69
C THR A 421 -14.12 1.30 -18.18
N ILE A 422 -14.02 0.09 -17.62
CA ILE A 422 -13.80 -0.09 -16.19
C ILE A 422 -12.40 0.47 -15.81
N GLN A 423 -12.26 0.92 -14.57
CA GLN A 423 -10.99 1.36 -14.03
C GLN A 423 -10.85 0.80 -12.60
N LEU A 424 -10.60 -0.52 -12.47
CA LEU A 424 -10.43 -1.13 -11.15
C LEU A 424 -9.22 -0.50 -10.45
N ASN A 425 -9.49 0.09 -9.28
CA ASN A 425 -8.58 0.99 -8.60
C ASN A 425 -7.84 0.31 -7.45
N ASP A 426 -8.58 -0.40 -6.60
CA ASP A 426 -8.02 -0.98 -5.38
C ASP A 426 -8.54 -2.39 -5.14
N VAL A 427 -7.83 -3.14 -4.27
CA VAL A 427 -8.15 -4.52 -3.90
C VAL A 427 -7.82 -4.79 -2.43
N PHE A 428 -8.76 -5.38 -1.73
CA PHE A 428 -8.61 -5.90 -0.38
C PHE A 428 -9.12 -7.35 -0.33
N VAL A 429 -8.45 -8.22 0.39
CA VAL A 429 -8.90 -9.60 0.64
C VAL A 429 -9.06 -9.80 2.13
N ASP A 430 -10.23 -10.25 2.55
CA ASP A 430 -10.44 -10.52 3.97
C ASP A 430 -9.95 -11.93 4.37
N GLU A 431 -9.85 -12.19 5.67
CA GLU A 431 -9.36 -13.47 6.22
C GLU A 431 -10.27 -14.66 5.86
N ARG A 432 -11.45 -14.41 5.28
CA ARG A 432 -12.35 -15.45 4.72
C ARG A 432 -12.04 -15.74 3.25
N GLU A 433 -11.00 -15.12 2.70
CA GLU A 433 -10.61 -15.20 1.28
C GLU A 433 -11.64 -14.55 0.34
N VAL A 434 -12.47 -13.63 0.87
CA VAL A 434 -13.37 -12.80 0.04
C VAL A 434 -12.59 -11.60 -0.50
N VAL A 435 -12.63 -11.44 -1.79
CA VAL A 435 -11.95 -10.35 -2.50
C VAL A 435 -12.93 -9.20 -2.71
N TYR A 436 -12.50 -8.00 -2.34
CA TYR A 436 -13.19 -6.74 -2.59
C TYR A 436 -12.36 -5.92 -3.55
N THR A 437 -12.99 -5.40 -4.60
CA THR A 437 -12.33 -4.47 -5.54
C THR A 437 -13.31 -3.38 -5.96
N VAL A 438 -12.80 -2.22 -6.28
CA VAL A 438 -13.59 -1.01 -6.53
C VAL A 438 -13.22 -0.36 -7.85
N ASP A 439 -14.22 0.21 -8.52
CA ASP A 439 -13.99 1.06 -9.70
C ASP A 439 -13.64 2.49 -9.27
N ARG A 440 -12.64 3.08 -9.91
CA ARG A 440 -12.18 4.44 -9.65
C ARG A 440 -13.27 5.51 -9.84
N HIS A 441 -14.24 5.27 -10.71
CA HIS A 441 -15.21 6.28 -11.13
C HIS A 441 -16.60 6.01 -10.55
N ILE A 442 -17.41 5.23 -11.26
CA ILE A 442 -18.85 5.09 -10.97
C ILE A 442 -19.31 3.64 -10.83
N GLY A 443 -18.39 2.68 -10.96
CA GLY A 443 -18.72 1.24 -10.96
C GLY A 443 -18.97 0.65 -9.57
N GLY A 444 -18.58 1.34 -8.48
CA GLY A 444 -18.82 0.88 -7.12
C GLY A 444 -17.96 -0.30 -6.68
N LEU A 445 -18.52 -1.16 -5.81
CA LEU A 445 -17.86 -2.26 -5.13
C LEU A 445 -18.24 -3.62 -5.75
N TYR A 446 -17.25 -4.45 -6.02
CA TYR A 446 -17.37 -5.85 -6.43
C TYR A 446 -16.88 -6.76 -5.31
N CYS A 447 -17.67 -7.78 -4.94
CA CYS A 447 -17.28 -8.81 -3.99
C CYS A 447 -17.11 -10.13 -4.76
N LEU A 448 -15.97 -10.80 -4.59
CA LEU A 448 -15.59 -11.98 -5.34
C LEU A 448 -15.15 -13.11 -4.40
N GLU A 449 -15.28 -14.34 -4.88
CA GLU A 449 -14.71 -15.55 -4.28
C GLU A 449 -13.58 -16.04 -5.21
N MET A 450 -12.42 -16.42 -4.64
CA MET A 450 -11.33 -17.05 -5.39
C MET A 450 -11.66 -18.53 -5.65
N ASP A 451 -11.39 -19.01 -6.86
CA ASP A 451 -11.66 -20.39 -7.31
C ASP A 451 -10.36 -21.02 -7.87
N PHE A 452 -9.24 -20.89 -7.13
CA PHE A 452 -7.91 -21.43 -7.47
C PHE A 452 -7.09 -21.88 -6.26
#